data_4a3d5203d15ca568ca9939e08dbde04a
#
_entry.id   4a3d5203d15ca568ca9939e08dbde04a
#
_cell.length_a   1.000
_cell.length_b   1.000
_cell.length_c   1.000
_cell.angle_alpha   90.00
_cell.angle_beta   90.00
_cell.angle_gamma   90.00
#
_symmetry.space_group_name_H-M   'P 1'
#
loop_
_entity.id
_entity.type
_entity.pdbx_description
1 polymer ?
#
loop_
_entity_poly.entity_id
_entity_poly.type
_entity_poly.pdbx_seq_one_letter_code
_entity_poly.pdbx_strand_id
1 'polypeptide(L)'
;MLRLNVLAAALLLAGCATTPKPSVPEPLALPEIEMPPREINGAIYQAGYDVRLYDDRIARRVGDLVTVVFEESTNARKGVSSNISKDTSIDMGVPVVFGRPMTVGGNPLSASVGARRDFEGQAAADQSNLFKGVLTATVIAVHPNGNLVIQGQKKLTLNRGDEYVTITGVIRREDLNPDNTISSQRVANAQISYTGTGELADASRMGWLSRIFNSVIWPF
;
A
#
# COMPACT_ATOMS: atom_id res chain seq x y z
N MET A 1 -29.77 -7.54 -37.08
CA MET A 1 -29.81 -6.95 -35.71
C MET A 1 -29.39 -7.93 -34.65
N LEU A 2 -29.81 -9.18 -34.61
CA LEU A 2 -29.46 -10.18 -33.61
C LEU A 2 -27.93 -10.43 -33.48
N ARG A 3 -27.21 -10.52 -34.60
CA ARG A 3 -25.77 -10.77 -34.64
C ARG A 3 -24.93 -9.61 -34.07
N LEU A 4 -25.41 -8.37 -34.24
CA LEU A 4 -24.74 -7.16 -33.72
C LEU A 4 -24.87 -7.08 -32.19
N ASN A 5 -26.02 -7.47 -31.64
CA ASN A 5 -26.25 -7.51 -30.18
C ASN A 5 -25.45 -8.61 -29.49
N VAL A 6 -25.26 -9.76 -30.15
CA VAL A 6 -24.41 -10.86 -29.64
C VAL A 6 -22.94 -10.46 -29.60
N LEU A 7 -22.47 -9.74 -30.62
CA LEU A 7 -21.09 -9.23 -30.69
C LEU A 7 -20.83 -8.15 -29.62
N ALA A 8 -21.79 -7.24 -29.39
CA ALA A 8 -21.71 -6.25 -28.33
C ALA A 8 -21.71 -6.88 -26.92
N ALA A 9 -22.53 -7.91 -26.69
CA ALA A 9 -22.54 -8.67 -25.44
C ALA A 9 -21.24 -9.43 -25.20
N ALA A 10 -20.62 -10.02 -26.24
CA ALA A 10 -19.34 -10.71 -26.15
C ALA A 10 -18.18 -9.73 -25.86
N LEU A 11 -18.19 -8.52 -26.42
CA LEU A 11 -17.19 -7.49 -26.10
C LEU A 11 -17.29 -6.98 -24.66
N LEU A 12 -18.49 -6.87 -24.11
CA LEU A 12 -18.70 -6.47 -22.71
C LEU A 12 -18.23 -7.53 -21.71
N LEU A 13 -18.33 -8.81 -22.07
CA LEU A 13 -17.84 -9.93 -21.24
C LEU A 13 -16.31 -10.06 -21.25
N ALA A 14 -15.62 -9.63 -22.31
CA ALA A 14 -14.16 -9.74 -22.41
C ALA A 14 -13.41 -8.70 -21.55
N GLY A 15 -14.06 -7.60 -21.12
CA GLY A 15 -13.45 -6.52 -20.34
C GLY A 15 -13.19 -6.83 -18.85
N CYS A 16 -13.72 -7.93 -18.32
CA CYS A 16 -13.70 -8.19 -16.86
C CYS A 16 -12.57 -9.11 -16.37
N ALA A 17 -11.62 -9.52 -17.21
CA ALA A 17 -10.72 -10.64 -16.89
C ALA A 17 -9.34 -10.25 -16.32
N THR A 18 -8.99 -8.99 -16.13
CA THR A 18 -7.68 -8.61 -15.60
C THR A 18 -7.75 -8.16 -14.15
N THR A 19 -7.84 -9.12 -13.22
CA THR A 19 -7.43 -8.83 -11.84
C THR A 19 -5.91 -8.82 -11.79
N PRO A 20 -5.25 -7.71 -11.38
CA PRO A 20 -3.81 -7.71 -11.22
C PRO A 20 -3.43 -8.75 -10.17
N LYS A 21 -2.64 -9.76 -10.59
CA LYS A 21 -2.05 -10.73 -9.69
C LYS A 21 -1.11 -9.97 -8.75
N PRO A 22 -1.11 -10.25 -7.43
CA PRO A 22 -0.17 -9.63 -6.53
C PRO A 22 1.25 -9.91 -7.04
N SER A 23 2.04 -8.85 -7.20
CA SER A 23 3.44 -8.98 -7.56
C SER A 23 4.16 -9.69 -6.41
N VAL A 24 4.71 -10.85 -6.68
CA VAL A 24 5.65 -11.51 -5.75
C VAL A 24 6.88 -10.61 -5.67
N PRO A 25 7.33 -10.20 -4.46
CA PRO A 25 8.56 -9.43 -4.35
C PRO A 25 9.72 -10.19 -4.98
N GLU A 26 10.48 -9.51 -5.84
CA GLU A 26 11.68 -10.08 -6.45
C GLU A 26 12.71 -10.38 -5.35
N PRO A 27 13.43 -11.51 -5.42
CA PRO A 27 14.51 -11.79 -4.48
C PRO A 27 15.54 -10.66 -4.49
N LEU A 28 15.88 -10.16 -3.31
CA LEU A 28 16.88 -9.10 -3.19
C LEU A 28 18.26 -9.64 -3.62
N ALA A 29 18.90 -8.93 -4.53
CA ALA A 29 20.28 -9.22 -4.89
C ALA A 29 21.20 -8.89 -3.71
N LEU A 30 22.05 -9.84 -3.33
CA LEU A 30 23.11 -9.57 -2.36
C LEU A 30 24.16 -8.65 -2.99
N PRO A 31 24.71 -7.68 -2.23
CA PRO A 31 25.77 -6.83 -2.73
C PRO A 31 27.00 -7.68 -3.08
N GLU A 32 27.58 -7.42 -4.23
CA GLU A 32 28.88 -7.99 -4.57
C GLU A 32 29.95 -7.31 -3.70
N ILE A 33 30.63 -8.10 -2.88
CA ILE A 33 31.67 -7.58 -2.00
C ILE A 33 32.98 -7.63 -2.74
N GLU A 34 33.35 -6.53 -3.39
CA GLU A 34 34.68 -6.38 -3.97
C GLU A 34 35.68 -6.08 -2.86
N MET A 35 36.62 -7.01 -2.65
CA MET A 35 37.76 -6.75 -1.78
C MET A 35 38.80 -5.93 -2.57
N PRO A 36 39.28 -4.81 -2.02
CA PRO A 36 40.33 -4.04 -2.68
C PRO A 36 41.58 -4.91 -2.86
N PRO A 37 42.32 -4.76 -3.97
CA PRO A 37 43.55 -5.52 -4.18
C PRO A 37 44.55 -5.23 -3.08
N ARG A 38 45.25 -6.29 -2.59
CA ARG A 38 46.32 -6.11 -1.60
C ARG A 38 47.47 -5.30 -2.19
N GLU A 39 47.82 -4.20 -1.58
CA GLU A 39 48.96 -3.41 -1.95
C GLU A 39 50.22 -3.98 -1.31
N ILE A 40 51.27 -4.26 -2.15
CA ILE A 40 52.58 -4.72 -1.68
C ILE A 40 53.45 -3.49 -1.41
N ASN A 41 53.06 -2.73 -0.34
CA ASN A 41 53.77 -1.49 0.05
C ASN A 41 54.51 -1.62 1.39
N GLY A 42 54.61 -2.85 1.96
CA GLY A 42 55.28 -3.13 3.24
C GLY A 42 54.47 -2.68 4.46
N ALA A 43 53.27 -2.11 4.30
CA ALA A 43 52.42 -1.74 5.44
C ALA A 43 51.73 -2.98 6.03
N ILE A 44 51.74 -3.08 7.33
CA ILE A 44 51.00 -4.13 8.09
C ILE A 44 49.50 -3.87 8.01
N TYR A 45 49.09 -2.61 7.98
CA TYR A 45 47.70 -2.20 7.86
C TYR A 45 47.29 -2.11 6.39
N GLN A 46 46.24 -2.86 6.04
CA GLN A 46 45.59 -2.79 4.72
C GLN A 46 44.11 -2.59 4.91
N ALA A 47 43.58 -1.53 4.32
CA ALA A 47 42.16 -1.22 4.37
C ALA A 47 41.33 -2.40 3.80
N GLY A 48 40.34 -2.87 4.55
CA GLY A 48 39.50 -4.01 4.16
C GLY A 48 39.97 -5.39 4.67
N TYR A 49 41.27 -5.55 5.06
CA TYR A 49 41.85 -6.80 5.57
C TYR A 49 42.18 -6.74 7.06
N ASP A 50 41.91 -5.61 7.73
CA ASP A 50 42.24 -5.43 9.14
C ASP A 50 41.36 -6.34 10.04
N VAL A 51 41.99 -7.12 10.89
CA VAL A 51 41.35 -7.87 11.96
C VAL A 51 41.48 -7.04 13.24
N ARG A 52 40.37 -6.55 13.75
CA ARG A 52 40.33 -5.74 14.97
C ARG A 52 40.22 -6.63 16.18
N LEU A 53 41.28 -6.72 16.96
CA LEU A 53 41.34 -7.63 18.12
C LEU A 53 40.68 -7.05 19.38
N TYR A 54 40.55 -5.72 19.46
CA TYR A 54 40.07 -4.98 20.63
C TYR A 54 38.80 -4.18 20.43
N ASP A 55 38.14 -4.34 19.27
CA ASP A 55 36.94 -3.60 18.94
C ASP A 55 35.72 -4.55 18.95
N ASP A 56 34.57 -4.04 19.34
CA ASP A 56 33.33 -4.79 19.31
C ASP A 56 33.00 -5.28 17.89
N ARG A 57 32.47 -6.48 17.79
CA ARG A 57 32.07 -7.08 16.51
C ARG A 57 30.76 -6.51 15.99
N ILE A 58 30.67 -5.18 15.98
CA ILE A 58 29.52 -4.46 15.47
C ILE A 58 29.65 -4.28 13.95
N ALA A 59 28.54 -4.43 13.22
CA ALA A 59 28.47 -4.26 11.78
C ALA A 59 28.96 -2.86 11.35
N ARG A 60 29.83 -2.80 10.32
CA ARG A 60 30.47 -1.56 9.85
C ARG A 60 30.72 -1.52 8.35
N ARG A 61 30.69 -2.67 7.69
CA ARG A 61 31.08 -2.83 6.30
C ARG A 61 29.92 -3.34 5.46
N VAL A 62 29.99 -3.10 4.17
CA VAL A 62 29.09 -3.75 3.22
C VAL A 62 29.27 -5.27 3.33
N GLY A 63 28.15 -5.98 3.42
CA GLY A 63 28.10 -7.42 3.63
C GLY A 63 27.92 -7.84 5.09
N ASP A 64 28.12 -6.94 6.06
CA ASP A 64 27.84 -7.26 7.46
C ASP A 64 26.36 -7.50 7.71
N LEU A 65 26.05 -8.31 8.71
CA LEU A 65 24.69 -8.70 9.06
C LEU A 65 24.20 -7.96 10.30
N VAL A 66 22.97 -7.46 10.23
CA VAL A 66 22.28 -6.77 11.32
C VAL A 66 20.92 -7.41 11.52
N THR A 67 20.59 -7.74 12.75
CA THR A 67 19.29 -8.31 13.11
C THR A 67 18.34 -7.21 13.55
N VAL A 68 17.26 -7.01 12.79
CA VAL A 68 16.22 -6.05 13.12
C VAL A 68 15.09 -6.73 13.87
N VAL A 69 14.79 -6.20 15.05
CA VAL A 69 13.67 -6.64 15.89
C VAL A 69 12.48 -5.72 15.59
N PHE A 70 11.43 -6.29 15.03
CA PHE A 70 10.19 -5.56 14.73
C PHE A 70 9.31 -5.42 15.97
N GLU A 71 8.94 -4.19 16.29
CA GLU A 71 8.01 -3.82 17.36
C GLU A 71 7.13 -2.67 16.87
N GLU A 72 6.36 -2.94 15.79
CA GLU A 72 5.51 -1.93 15.20
C GLU A 72 4.09 -2.04 15.74
N SER A 73 3.58 -0.94 16.28
CA SER A 73 2.18 -0.80 16.71
C SER A 73 1.59 0.44 16.08
N THR A 74 0.59 0.25 15.22
CA THR A 74 -0.10 1.34 14.56
C THR A 74 -1.56 1.35 14.94
N ASN A 75 -2.02 2.45 15.55
CA ASN A 75 -3.42 2.71 15.83
C ASN A 75 -3.89 3.86 14.95
N ALA A 76 -4.69 3.56 13.94
CA ALA A 76 -5.26 4.56 13.05
C ALA A 76 -6.77 4.67 13.28
N ARG A 77 -7.25 5.88 13.56
CA ARG A 77 -8.67 6.20 13.61
C ARG A 77 -8.99 7.13 12.45
N LYS A 78 -9.89 6.70 11.60
CA LYS A 78 -10.35 7.49 10.46
C LYS A 78 -11.84 7.74 10.61
N GLY A 79 -12.21 9.02 10.84
CA GLY A 79 -13.58 9.49 10.78
C GLY A 79 -13.81 10.24 9.48
N VAL A 80 -14.84 9.89 8.73
CA VAL A 80 -15.30 10.61 7.55
C VAL A 80 -16.75 10.98 7.79
N SER A 81 -17.04 12.30 7.82
CA SER A 81 -18.39 12.83 7.79
C SER A 81 -18.65 13.45 6.41
N SER A 82 -19.73 13.05 5.76
CA SER A 82 -20.15 13.59 4.48
C SER A 82 -21.59 14.11 4.62
N ASN A 83 -21.77 15.42 4.49
CA ASN A 83 -23.07 16.06 4.42
C ASN A 83 -23.29 16.53 2.99
N ILE A 84 -24.24 15.92 2.30
CA ILE A 84 -24.63 16.31 0.95
C ILE A 84 -26.09 16.73 1.01
N SER A 85 -26.34 18.03 0.86
CA SER A 85 -27.69 18.58 0.65
C SER A 85 -27.85 18.95 -0.82
N LYS A 86 -28.90 18.44 -1.44
CA LYS A 86 -29.26 18.78 -2.80
C LYS A 86 -30.69 19.27 -2.84
N ASP A 87 -30.85 20.57 -3.07
CA ASP A 87 -32.13 21.20 -3.33
C ASP A 87 -32.33 21.33 -4.86
N THR A 88 -33.32 20.69 -5.38
CA THR A 88 -33.71 20.81 -6.78
C THR A 88 -35.13 21.34 -6.85
N SER A 89 -35.31 22.57 -7.35
CA SER A 89 -36.61 23.16 -7.67
C SER A 89 -36.77 23.24 -9.18
N ILE A 90 -37.81 22.63 -9.68
CA ILE A 90 -38.18 22.73 -11.07
C ILE A 90 -39.52 23.48 -11.11
N ASP A 91 -39.48 24.76 -11.53
CA ASP A 91 -40.66 25.53 -11.80
C ASP A 91 -41.01 25.38 -13.27
N MET A 92 -42.05 24.63 -13.55
CA MET A 92 -42.67 24.62 -14.87
C MET A 92 -43.63 25.78 -14.94
N GLY A 93 -43.19 26.85 -15.60
CA GLY A 93 -44.09 27.98 -15.91
C GLY A 93 -45.33 27.52 -16.66
N VAL A 94 -46.39 28.31 -16.60
CA VAL A 94 -47.65 28.01 -17.30
C VAL A 94 -47.40 27.81 -18.80
N PRO A 95 -47.64 26.60 -19.36
CA PRO A 95 -47.44 26.38 -20.78
C PRO A 95 -48.39 27.27 -21.61
N VAL A 96 -47.82 27.99 -22.55
CA VAL A 96 -48.58 28.87 -23.45
C VAL A 96 -48.78 28.13 -24.77
N VAL A 97 -50.04 27.86 -25.13
CA VAL A 97 -50.40 27.24 -26.42
C VAL A 97 -51.21 28.27 -27.24
N PHE A 98 -50.77 28.55 -28.46
CA PHE A 98 -51.34 29.57 -29.34
C PHE A 98 -51.46 30.96 -28.71
N GLY A 99 -50.47 31.39 -27.92
CA GLY A 99 -50.45 32.71 -27.28
C GLY A 99 -51.38 32.89 -26.07
N ARG A 100 -51.99 31.81 -25.57
CA ARG A 100 -52.85 31.83 -24.38
C ARG A 100 -52.34 30.87 -23.32
N PRO A 101 -52.32 31.26 -22.04
CA PRO A 101 -51.96 30.39 -20.98
C PRO A 101 -52.95 29.23 -20.85
N MET A 102 -52.47 27.99 -20.72
CA MET A 102 -53.33 26.84 -20.46
C MET A 102 -53.95 26.94 -19.06
N THR A 103 -55.30 26.92 -19.03
CA THR A 103 -56.06 26.92 -17.77
C THR A 103 -57.00 25.73 -17.74
N VAL A 104 -57.09 25.07 -16.56
CA VAL A 104 -58.06 24.01 -16.28
C VAL A 104 -59.01 24.53 -15.21
N GLY A 105 -60.33 24.65 -15.58
CA GLY A 105 -61.34 25.19 -14.66
C GLY A 105 -61.14 26.66 -14.28
N GLY A 106 -60.49 27.47 -15.12
CA GLY A 106 -60.22 28.90 -14.90
C GLY A 106 -58.93 29.21 -14.13
N ASN A 107 -58.23 28.20 -13.64
CA ASN A 107 -56.93 28.36 -12.95
C ASN A 107 -55.76 28.05 -13.88
N PRO A 108 -54.65 28.83 -13.83
CA PRO A 108 -53.46 28.56 -14.65
C PRO A 108 -52.82 27.23 -14.24
N LEU A 109 -52.42 26.42 -15.21
CA LEU A 109 -51.79 25.12 -15.01
C LEU A 109 -50.31 25.34 -14.68
N SER A 110 -50.00 25.66 -13.43
CA SER A 110 -48.63 25.74 -12.94
C SER A 110 -48.31 24.51 -12.09
N ALA A 111 -47.21 23.84 -12.37
CA ALA A 111 -46.72 22.76 -11.55
C ALA A 111 -45.31 23.14 -11.07
N SER A 112 -45.15 23.25 -9.76
CA SER A 112 -43.82 23.34 -9.12
C SER A 112 -43.54 22.03 -8.42
N VAL A 113 -42.47 21.41 -8.78
CA VAL A 113 -41.96 20.19 -8.11
C VAL A 113 -40.65 20.55 -7.40
N GLY A 114 -40.71 20.61 -6.09
CA GLY A 114 -39.51 20.74 -5.25
C GLY A 114 -39.12 19.36 -4.70
N ALA A 115 -37.92 18.93 -4.95
CA ALA A 115 -37.32 17.75 -4.33
C ALA A 115 -36.12 18.18 -3.47
N ARG A 116 -36.23 17.96 -2.19
CA ARG A 116 -35.14 18.12 -1.24
C ARG A 116 -34.60 16.75 -0.83
N ARG A 117 -33.32 16.55 -0.99
CA ARG A 117 -32.66 15.31 -0.57
C ARG A 117 -31.48 15.67 0.33
N ASP A 118 -31.60 15.30 1.59
CA ASP A 118 -30.53 15.44 2.58
C ASP A 118 -29.93 14.05 2.82
N PHE A 119 -28.61 13.93 2.62
CA PHE A 119 -27.85 12.72 2.90
C PHE A 119 -26.79 13.02 3.95
N GLU A 120 -26.93 12.44 5.13
CA GLU A 120 -25.93 12.44 6.19
C GLU A 120 -25.25 11.06 6.24
N GLY A 121 -23.97 11.01 5.87
CA GLY A 121 -23.18 9.81 5.98
C GLY A 121 -22.08 10.00 7.03
N GLN A 122 -22.06 9.16 8.07
CA GLN A 122 -20.97 9.08 9.04
C GLN A 122 -20.34 7.70 8.92
N ALA A 123 -19.02 7.66 8.66
CA ALA A 123 -18.24 6.43 8.68
C ALA A 123 -17.08 6.61 9.63
N ALA A 124 -16.97 5.71 10.61
CA ALA A 124 -15.83 5.61 11.50
C ALA A 124 -15.16 4.25 11.26
N ALA A 125 -13.85 4.26 11.08
CA ALA A 125 -13.04 3.06 10.97
C ALA A 125 -11.88 3.14 11.97
N ASP A 126 -11.84 2.19 12.89
CA ASP A 126 -10.71 1.99 13.80
C ASP A 126 -9.88 0.83 13.27
N GLN A 127 -8.60 1.06 13.05
CA GLN A 127 -7.67 0.04 12.62
C GLN A 127 -6.49 0.00 13.59
N SER A 128 -6.26 -1.15 14.20
CA SER A 128 -5.08 -1.41 15.00
C SER A 128 -4.28 -2.56 14.39
N ASN A 129 -3.01 -2.31 14.13
CA ASN A 129 -2.09 -3.32 13.62
C ASN A 129 -0.93 -3.47 14.60
N LEU A 130 -0.60 -4.71 14.93
CA LEU A 130 0.57 -5.07 15.72
C LEU A 130 1.43 -6.02 14.87
N PHE A 131 2.68 -5.62 14.61
CA PHE A 131 3.63 -6.44 13.91
C PHE A 131 4.87 -6.66 14.78
N LYS A 132 5.14 -7.92 15.13
CA LYS A 132 6.31 -8.35 15.91
C LYS A 132 7.04 -9.46 15.17
N GLY A 133 8.36 -9.39 15.17
CA GLY A 133 9.17 -10.39 14.52
C GLY A 133 10.65 -10.04 14.53
N VAL A 134 11.44 -10.89 13.92
CA VAL A 134 12.89 -10.70 13.79
C VAL A 134 13.31 -11.03 12.37
N LEU A 135 14.12 -10.16 11.78
CA LEU A 135 14.66 -10.32 10.44
C LEU A 135 16.12 -9.88 10.42
N THR A 136 17.00 -10.74 9.90
CA THR A 136 18.39 -10.37 9.65
C THR A 136 18.51 -9.72 8.28
N ALA A 137 19.06 -8.51 8.26
CA ALA A 137 19.32 -7.70 7.08
C ALA A 137 20.82 -7.61 6.81
N THR A 138 21.19 -7.38 5.55
CA THR A 138 22.57 -7.18 5.13
C THR A 138 22.84 -5.70 4.92
N VAL A 139 24.00 -5.22 5.29
CA VAL A 139 24.48 -3.88 4.97
C VAL A 139 24.84 -3.82 3.50
N ILE A 140 24.12 -2.99 2.72
CA ILE A 140 24.32 -2.86 1.28
C ILE A 140 25.17 -1.64 0.90
N ALA A 141 25.25 -0.64 1.78
CA ALA A 141 26.08 0.54 1.58
C ALA A 141 26.45 1.17 2.93
N VAL A 142 27.54 1.91 2.93
CA VAL A 142 27.99 2.71 4.07
C VAL A 142 28.11 4.16 3.60
N HIS A 143 27.39 5.07 4.29
CA HIS A 143 27.46 6.49 4.01
C HIS A 143 28.80 7.09 4.52
N PRO A 144 29.28 8.22 3.96
CA PRO A 144 30.48 8.88 4.43
C PRO A 144 30.48 9.30 5.89
N ASN A 145 29.29 9.51 6.46
CA ASN A 145 29.10 9.82 7.89
C ASN A 145 29.10 8.58 8.80
N GLY A 146 29.33 7.36 8.25
CA GLY A 146 29.34 6.11 9.00
C GLY A 146 27.98 5.44 9.19
N ASN A 147 26.89 6.00 8.70
CA ASN A 147 25.58 5.35 8.72
C ASN A 147 25.54 4.18 7.74
N LEU A 148 24.81 3.12 8.12
CA LEU A 148 24.71 1.89 7.34
C LEU A 148 23.36 1.82 6.66
N VAL A 149 23.33 1.52 5.37
CA VAL A 149 22.11 1.20 4.62
C VAL A 149 21.91 -0.30 4.71
N ILE A 150 20.78 -0.71 5.26
CA ILE A 150 20.44 -2.13 5.43
C ILE A 150 19.32 -2.54 4.51
N GLN A 151 19.38 -3.78 4.05
CA GLN A 151 18.33 -4.40 3.25
C GLN A 151 18.21 -5.88 3.63
N GLY A 152 16.98 -6.34 3.85
CA GLY A 152 16.73 -7.73 4.20
C GLY A 152 15.39 -8.22 3.68
N GLN A 153 15.32 -9.50 3.35
CA GLN A 153 14.11 -10.18 2.92
C GLN A 153 14.07 -11.57 3.55
N LYS A 154 12.89 -11.95 4.04
CA LYS A 154 12.62 -13.28 4.55
C LYS A 154 11.37 -13.83 3.87
N LYS A 155 11.49 -14.99 3.27
CA LYS A 155 10.38 -15.76 2.74
C LYS A 155 10.02 -16.86 3.73
N LEU A 156 8.75 -16.94 4.08
CA LEU A 156 8.17 -18.00 4.89
C LEU A 156 7.15 -18.76 4.03
N THR A 157 7.40 -20.04 3.80
CA THR A 157 6.45 -20.88 3.08
C THR A 157 5.63 -21.66 4.11
N LEU A 158 4.34 -21.37 4.16
CA LEU A 158 3.36 -22.02 5.02
C LEU A 158 2.44 -22.93 4.18
N ASN A 159 1.68 -23.80 4.84
CA ASN A 159 0.80 -24.77 4.15
C ASN A 159 -0.20 -24.16 3.18
N ARG A 160 -0.52 -22.87 3.30
CA ARG A 160 -1.54 -22.17 2.51
C ARG A 160 -1.01 -20.99 1.68
N GLY A 161 0.29 -20.85 1.58
CA GLY A 161 0.90 -19.78 0.77
C GLY A 161 2.29 -19.37 1.25
N ASP A 162 2.87 -18.47 0.49
CA ASP A 162 4.16 -17.85 0.80
C ASP A 162 3.93 -16.47 1.42
N GLU A 163 4.68 -16.17 2.46
CA GLU A 163 4.72 -14.87 3.10
C GLU A 163 6.10 -14.26 2.95
N TYR A 164 6.15 -12.98 2.67
CA TYR A 164 7.38 -12.23 2.46
C TYR A 164 7.43 -11.06 3.43
N VAL A 165 8.51 -10.96 4.16
CA VAL A 165 8.83 -9.81 5.01
C VAL A 165 10.06 -9.15 4.42
N THR A 166 9.98 -7.86 4.10
CA THR A 166 11.12 -7.08 3.61
C THR A 166 11.34 -5.87 4.49
N ILE A 167 12.60 -5.50 4.66
CA ILE A 167 13.00 -4.25 5.31
C ILE A 167 14.10 -3.59 4.50
N THR A 168 14.01 -2.28 4.35
CA THR A 168 15.08 -1.41 3.85
C THR A 168 15.09 -0.15 4.70
N GLY A 169 16.27 0.37 5.01
CA GLY A 169 16.40 1.60 5.77
C GLY A 169 17.84 1.96 6.08
N VAL A 170 18.00 3.03 6.84
CA VAL A 170 19.31 3.54 7.25
C VAL A 170 19.41 3.47 8.77
N ILE A 171 20.51 2.96 9.28
CA ILE A 171 20.78 2.84 10.71
C ILE A 171 22.06 3.58 11.07
N ARG A 172 22.11 4.10 12.29
CA ARG A 172 23.33 4.62 12.88
C ARG A 172 24.07 3.48 13.58
N ARG A 173 25.39 3.48 13.45
CA ARG A 173 26.21 2.45 14.09
C ARG A 173 26.10 2.49 15.62
N GLU A 174 25.91 3.67 16.20
CA GLU A 174 25.78 3.83 17.65
C GLU A 174 24.47 3.28 18.22
N ASP A 175 23.45 3.06 17.36
CA ASP A 175 22.17 2.46 17.74
C ASP A 175 22.19 0.93 17.71
N LEU A 176 23.27 0.33 17.19
CA LEU A 176 23.46 -1.12 17.21
C LEU A 176 23.88 -1.61 18.59
N ASN A 177 23.20 -2.63 19.07
CA ASN A 177 23.64 -3.35 20.26
C ASN A 177 24.91 -4.18 19.96
N PRO A 178 25.70 -4.60 20.97
CA PRO A 178 26.91 -5.42 20.78
C PRO A 178 26.67 -6.76 20.08
N ASP A 179 25.45 -7.27 20.10
CA ASP A 179 25.00 -8.50 19.42
C ASP A 179 24.51 -8.25 17.97
N ASN A 180 24.76 -7.06 17.41
CA ASN A 180 24.28 -6.61 16.10
C ASN A 180 22.75 -6.58 15.96
N THR A 181 22.04 -6.36 17.06
CA THR A 181 20.58 -6.16 17.03
C THR A 181 20.22 -4.69 17.05
N ILE A 182 19.10 -4.35 16.41
CA ILE A 182 18.50 -3.02 16.44
C ILE A 182 16.97 -3.12 16.43
N SER A 183 16.29 -2.21 17.14
CA SER A 183 14.83 -2.09 17.02
C SER A 183 14.46 -1.39 15.71
N SER A 184 13.39 -1.86 15.06
CA SER A 184 12.84 -1.24 13.84
C SER A 184 12.50 0.23 14.02
N GLN A 185 12.13 0.67 15.22
CA GLN A 185 11.83 2.06 15.56
C GLN A 185 13.03 3.01 15.44
N ARG A 186 14.27 2.47 15.46
CA ARG A 186 15.51 3.24 15.29
C ARG A 186 16.04 3.23 13.86
N VAL A 187 15.34 2.56 12.95
CA VAL A 187 15.68 2.54 11.53
C VAL A 187 15.11 3.78 10.85
N ALA A 188 15.97 4.64 10.35
CA ALA A 188 15.56 5.82 9.59
C ALA A 188 15.12 5.42 8.17
N ASN A 189 14.10 6.11 7.62
CA ASN A 189 13.51 5.80 6.33
C ASN A 189 13.11 4.32 6.19
N ALA A 190 12.64 3.72 7.29
CA ALA A 190 12.26 2.33 7.32
C ALA A 190 11.12 2.06 6.33
N GLN A 191 11.38 1.18 5.38
CA GLN A 191 10.39 0.64 4.48
C GLN A 191 10.18 -0.83 4.81
N ILE A 192 9.10 -1.11 5.53
CA ILE A 192 8.74 -2.45 5.97
C ILE A 192 7.55 -2.91 5.14
N SER A 193 7.67 -4.04 4.49
CA SER A 193 6.58 -4.65 3.72
C SER A 193 6.35 -6.07 4.20
N TYR A 194 5.09 -6.39 4.41
CA TYR A 194 4.61 -7.74 4.66
C TYR A 194 3.59 -8.11 3.60
N THR A 195 3.90 -9.11 2.79
CA THR A 195 3.06 -9.54 1.67
C THR A 195 2.85 -11.03 1.74
N GLY A 196 1.60 -11.46 1.77
CA GLY A 196 1.23 -12.88 1.68
C GLY A 196 0.65 -13.20 0.30
N THR A 197 0.99 -14.40 -0.21
CA THR A 197 0.38 -14.98 -1.41
C THR A 197 -0.31 -16.28 -1.00
N GLY A 198 -1.59 -16.48 -1.37
CA GLY A 198 -2.31 -17.70 -1.05
C GLY A 198 -3.81 -17.49 -0.85
N GLU A 199 -4.52 -18.54 -0.51
CA GLU A 199 -5.99 -18.57 -0.39
C GLU A 199 -6.55 -17.55 0.61
N LEU A 200 -5.81 -17.23 1.69
CA LEU A 200 -6.21 -16.24 2.69
C LEU A 200 -6.13 -14.81 2.16
N ALA A 201 -5.14 -14.52 1.31
CA ALA A 201 -5.01 -13.20 0.67
C ALA A 201 -6.11 -13.00 -0.38
N ASP A 202 -6.57 -14.06 -1.04
CA ASP A 202 -7.64 -14.01 -2.02
C ASP A 202 -9.03 -13.96 -1.36
N ALA A 203 -9.22 -14.59 -0.20
CA ALA A 203 -10.47 -14.56 0.56
C ALA A 203 -10.81 -13.17 1.11
N SER A 204 -9.82 -12.31 1.36
CA SER A 204 -10.02 -10.92 1.81
C SER A 204 -10.41 -9.95 0.69
N ARG A 205 -10.43 -10.41 -0.57
CA ARG A 205 -10.80 -9.58 -1.72
C ARG A 205 -12.30 -9.65 -1.97
N MET A 206 -12.92 -8.50 -2.17
CA MET A 206 -14.30 -8.46 -2.63
C MET A 206 -14.44 -9.25 -3.93
N GLY A 207 -15.37 -10.21 -3.94
CA GLY A 207 -15.71 -10.98 -5.14
C GLY A 207 -16.09 -10.04 -6.30
N TRP A 208 -15.82 -10.47 -7.53
CA TRP A 208 -16.11 -9.69 -8.73
C TRP A 208 -17.60 -9.25 -8.82
N LEU A 209 -18.51 -10.10 -8.32
CA LEU A 209 -19.94 -9.84 -8.30
C LEU A 209 -20.27 -8.67 -7.34
N SER A 210 -19.67 -8.64 -6.15
CA SER A 210 -19.84 -7.53 -5.19
C SER A 210 -19.33 -6.21 -5.74
N ARG A 211 -18.26 -6.23 -6.58
CA ARG A 211 -17.76 -5.02 -7.23
C ARG A 211 -18.74 -4.47 -8.26
N ILE A 212 -19.43 -5.34 -9.00
CA ILE A 212 -20.46 -4.91 -9.97
C ILE A 212 -21.64 -4.29 -9.22
N PHE A 213 -22.13 -4.90 -8.14
CA PHE A 213 -23.24 -4.37 -7.36
C PHE A 213 -22.91 -3.07 -6.62
N ASN A 214 -21.63 -2.86 -6.22
CA ASN A 214 -21.17 -1.62 -5.59
C ASN A 214 -20.66 -0.57 -6.60
N SER A 215 -20.76 -0.82 -7.90
CA SER A 215 -20.32 0.14 -8.90
C SER A 215 -21.36 1.27 -9.07
N VAL A 216 -20.85 2.47 -9.41
CA VAL A 216 -21.67 3.67 -9.67
C VAL A 216 -22.71 3.46 -10.79
N ILE A 217 -22.57 2.39 -11.59
CA ILE A 217 -23.43 2.05 -12.71
C ILE A 217 -24.74 1.38 -12.25
N TRP A 218 -24.77 0.85 -11.01
CA TRP A 218 -25.95 0.17 -10.46
C TRP A 218 -26.72 1.14 -9.55
N PRO A 219 -27.89 1.61 -9.92
CA PRO A 219 -28.60 2.70 -9.21
C PRO A 219 -29.42 2.28 -7.99
N PHE A 220 -29.29 1.05 -7.48
CA PHE A 220 -30.07 0.54 -6.34
C PHE A 220 -29.16 0.25 -5.14
#